data_dbab9f167c3a6eb499f2d36047494bc3
#
_entry.id   dbab9f167c3a6eb499f2d36047494bc3
#
_cell.length_a   1.000
_cell.length_b   1.000
_cell.length_c   1.000
_cell.angle_alpha   90.00
_cell.angle_beta   90.00
_cell.angle_gamma   90.00
#
_symmetry.space_group_name_H-M   'P 1'
#
loop_
_entity.id
_entity.type
_entity.pdbx_description
1 polymer ?
#
loop_
_entity_poly.entity_id
_entity_poly.type
_entity_poly.pdbx_seq_one_letter_code
_entity_poly.pdbx_strand_id
1 'polypeptide(L)' 'MEKEIIFLVEEAPEGGYTARALGHNICTEADSFAALKGMVQDATQCHFEAEEMPRLIRLNCHSPA' A
#
# COMPACT_ATOMS: atom_id res chain seq x y z
N MET A 1 19.60 7.01 -6.54
CA MET A 1 19.28 5.98 -5.56
C MET A 1 17.85 5.52 -5.73
N GLU A 2 17.65 4.23 -5.73
CA GLU A 2 16.31 3.69 -5.85
C GLU A 2 15.62 3.73 -4.49
N LYS A 3 14.41 4.26 -4.50
CA LYS A 3 13.58 4.26 -3.30
C LYS A 3 12.48 3.22 -3.47
N GLU A 4 12.26 2.47 -2.42
CA GLU A 4 11.24 1.43 -2.40
C GLU A 4 10.35 1.63 -1.19
N ILE A 5 9.06 1.46 -1.38
CA ILE A 5 8.11 1.46 -0.28
C ILE A 5 7.39 0.12 -0.26
N ILE A 6 7.27 -0.46 0.92
CA ILE A 6 6.65 -1.76 1.11
C ILE A 6 5.35 -1.59 1.87
N PHE A 7 4.27 -2.10 1.29
CA PHE A 7 2.98 -2.12 1.95
C PHE A 7 2.65 -3.53 2.40
N LEU A 8 2.24 -3.66 3.64
CA LEU A 8 1.74 -4.92 4.17
C LEU A 8 0.24 -4.98 3.92
N VAL A 9 -0.18 -5.97 3.14
CA VAL A 9 -1.58 -6.13 2.77
C VAL A 9 -2.20 -7.24 3.60
N GLU A 10 -3.33 -6.96 4.21
CA GLU A 10 -4.06 -7.94 5.01
C GLU A 10 -5.50 -8.01 4.52
N GLU A 11 -6.06 -9.20 4.55
CA GLU A 11 -7.46 -9.39 4.24
C GLU A 11 -8.30 -9.14 5.49
N ALA A 12 -9.31 -8.30 5.35
CA ALA A 12 -10.17 -7.98 6.46
C ALA A 12 -11.17 -9.12 6.72
N PRO A 13 -11.49 -9.42 7.99
CA PRO A 13 -12.45 -10.51 8.29
C PRO A 13 -13.83 -10.30 7.70
N GLU A 14 -14.23 -9.05 7.49
CA GLU A 14 -15.54 -8.71 6.94
C GLU A 14 -15.53 -8.59 5.42
N GLY A 15 -14.40 -8.89 4.81
CA GLY A 15 -14.19 -8.70 3.38
C GLY A 15 -13.39 -7.46 3.10
N GLY A 16 -12.77 -7.39 1.93
CA GLY A 16 -11.92 -6.29 1.56
C GLY A 16 -10.49 -6.49 2.02
N TYR A 17 -9.68 -5.48 1.75
CA TYR A 17 -8.23 -5.53 2.02
C TYR A 17 -7.77 -4.22 2.62
N THR A 18 -6.76 -4.32 3.48
CA THR A 18 -6.08 -3.16 4.03
C THR A 18 -4.62 -3.20 3.66
N ALA A 19 -4.02 -2.04 3.46
CA ALA A 19 -2.60 -1.92 3.16
C ALA A 19 -1.98 -0.87 4.06
N ARG A 20 -0.83 -1.19 4.62
CA ARG A 20 -0.12 -0.28 5.50
C ARG A 20 1.34 -0.23 5.10
N ALA A 21 1.87 0.97 4.93
CA ALA A 21 3.27 1.15 4.56
C ALA A 21 4.18 0.88 5.76
N LEU A 22 5.23 0.13 5.51
CA LEU A 22 6.24 -0.12 6.55
C LEU A 22 7.18 1.08 6.60
N GLY A 23 7.34 1.63 7.80
CA GLY A 23 8.21 2.78 7.99
C GLY A 23 7.61 4.12 7.64
N HIS A 24 6.35 4.14 7.23
CA HIS A 24 5.64 5.36 6.90
C HIS A 24 4.24 5.32 7.51
N ASN A 25 3.67 6.49 7.72
CA ASN A 25 2.35 6.58 8.33
C ASN A 25 1.26 6.66 7.24
N ILE A 26 1.23 5.64 6.39
CA ILE A 26 0.28 5.54 5.29
C ILE A 26 -0.54 4.28 5.48
N CYS A 27 -1.85 4.42 5.42
CA CYS A 27 -2.76 3.28 5.56
C CYS A 27 -3.95 3.49 4.62
N THR A 28 -4.33 2.44 3.92
CA THR A 28 -5.47 2.53 3.01
C THR A 28 -6.22 1.20 2.98
N GLU A 29 -7.45 1.23 2.50
CA GLU A 29 -8.27 0.03 2.39
C GLU A 29 -9.16 0.08 1.16
N ALA A 30 -9.57 -1.08 0.68
CA ALA A 30 -10.44 -1.18 -0.48
C ALA A 30 -11.19 -2.51 -0.43
N ASP A 31 -12.27 -2.60 -1.22
CA ASP A 31 -13.11 -3.78 -1.26
C ASP A 31 -12.49 -4.94 -2.04
N SER A 32 -11.59 -4.63 -2.98
CA SER A 32 -10.94 -5.65 -3.79
C SER A 32 -9.45 -5.36 -3.87
N PHE A 33 -8.69 -6.39 -4.23
CA PHE A 33 -7.24 -6.23 -4.36
C PHE A 33 -6.89 -5.28 -5.51
N ALA A 34 -7.63 -5.36 -6.60
CA ALA A 34 -7.41 -4.45 -7.74
C ALA A 34 -7.65 -2.99 -7.35
N ALA A 35 -8.72 -2.75 -6.61
CA ALA A 35 -9.01 -1.40 -6.11
C ALA A 35 -7.95 -0.96 -5.12
N LEU A 36 -7.46 -1.88 -4.28
CA LEU A 36 -6.42 -1.56 -3.30
C LEU A 36 -5.14 -1.08 -3.96
N LYS A 37 -4.76 -1.69 -5.07
CA LYS A 37 -3.57 -1.26 -5.81
C LYS A 37 -3.67 0.21 -6.22
N GLY A 38 -4.82 0.61 -6.73
CA GLY A 38 -5.06 1.99 -7.11
C GLY A 38 -5.02 2.93 -5.91
N MET A 39 -5.62 2.50 -4.80
CA MET A 39 -5.62 3.29 -3.57
C MET A 39 -4.22 3.46 -3.01
N VAL A 40 -3.40 2.41 -3.08
CA VAL A 40 -2.02 2.46 -2.60
C VAL A 40 -1.20 3.45 -3.43
N GLN A 41 -1.35 3.41 -4.76
CA GLN A 41 -0.66 4.34 -5.63
C GLN A 41 -1.07 5.79 -5.34
N ASP A 42 -2.37 6.01 -5.21
CA ASP A 42 -2.90 7.34 -4.94
C ASP A 42 -2.41 7.87 -3.59
N ALA A 43 -2.46 7.04 -2.56
CA ALA A 43 -2.00 7.42 -1.23
C ALA A 43 -0.51 7.75 -1.23
N THR A 44 0.28 6.98 -1.96
CA THR A 44 1.72 7.22 -2.07
C THR A 44 1.99 8.56 -2.77
N GLN A 45 1.27 8.83 -3.84
CA GLN A 45 1.43 10.09 -4.56
C GLN A 45 1.05 11.28 -3.70
N CYS A 46 0.05 11.13 -2.84
CA CYS A 46 -0.36 12.21 -1.94
C CYS A 46 0.63 12.42 -0.80
N HIS A 47 1.31 11.37 -0.37
CA HIS A 47 2.22 11.44 0.76
C HIS A 47 3.60 11.96 0.38
N PHE A 48 4.08 11.62 -0.80
CA PHE A 48 5.42 12.01 -1.26
C PHE A 48 5.36 13.08 -2.32
N GLU A 49 6.36 13.96 -2.29
CA GLU A 49 6.53 14.91 -3.37
C GLU A 49 7.17 14.21 -4.56
N ALA A 50 7.06 14.81 -5.74
CA ALA A 50 7.56 14.20 -6.96
C ALA A 50 9.04 13.82 -6.87
N GLU A 51 9.82 14.61 -6.17
CA GLU A 51 11.24 14.38 -6.01
C GLU A 51 11.55 13.20 -5.08
N GLU A 52 10.62 12.88 -4.20
CA GLU A 52 10.82 11.83 -3.21
C GLU A 52 9.97 10.60 -3.47
N MET A 53 9.23 10.60 -4.57
CA MET A 53 8.36 9.50 -4.92
C MET A 53 9.15 8.20 -5.04
N PRO A 54 8.76 7.12 -4.35
CA PRO A 54 9.44 5.85 -4.50
C PRO A 54 9.24 5.30 -5.91
N ARG A 55 10.26 4.70 -6.45
CA ARG A 55 10.20 4.12 -7.78
C ARG A 55 9.53 2.76 -7.80
N LEU A 56 9.55 2.10 -6.65
CA LEU A 56 9.01 0.75 -6.55
C LEU A 56 8.06 0.67 -5.37
N ILE A 57 6.86 0.20 -5.63
CA ILE A 57 5.87 -0.05 -4.59
C ILE A 57 5.67 -1.56 -4.52
N ARG A 58 5.97 -2.14 -3.38
CA ARG A 58 5.77 -3.56 -3.14
C ARG A 58 4.57 -3.80 -2.26
N LEU A 59 3.77 -4.78 -2.65
CA LEU A 59 2.63 -5.21 -1.85
C LEU A 59 2.90 -6.62 -1.34
N ASN A 60 3.08 -6.73 -0.04
CA ASN A 60 3.26 -8.03 0.62
C ASN A 60 1.93 -8.46 1.19
N CYS A 61 1.36 -9.50 0.62
CA CYS A 61 0.09 -10.04 1.11
C CYS A 61 0.37 -10.98 2.27
N HIS A 62 -0.28 -10.72 3.38
CA HIS A 62 -0.21 -11.61 4.54
C HIS A 62 -1.52 -12.37 4.62
N SER A 63 -1.43 -13.67 4.50
CA SER A 63 -2.60 -14.53 4.56
C SER A 63 -2.63 -15.22 5.92
N PRO A 64 -3.70 -15.07 6.70
CA PRO A 64 -3.81 -15.84 7.93
C PRO A 64 -4.04 -17.30 7.54
N ALA A 65 -3.05 -18.10 7.72
CA ALA A 65 -3.16 -19.52 7.37
C ALA A 65 -3.78 -20.31 8.50
#